data_ebbf5a449d8aa51cf835a7217dea8a1f
#
_entry.id   ebbf5a449d8aa51cf835a7217dea8a1f
#
_cell.length_a   1.000
_cell.length_b   1.000
_cell.length_c   1.000
_cell.angle_alpha   90.00
_cell.angle_beta   90.00
_cell.angle_gamma   90.00
#
_symmetry.space_group_name_H-M   'P 1'
#
loop_
_entity.id
_entity.type
_entity.pdbx_description
1 polymer ?
#
loop_
_entity_poly.entity_id
_entity_poly.type
_entity_poly.pdbx_seq_one_letter_code
_entity_poly.pdbx_strand_id
1 'polypeptide(L)'
;MAYFINQKLPINLAKSSDEVHINIKEGETKFSRFYFYDEESTVGWNLVENINEVIQKNNGSTQDLFSDTNEGITTKAYLLPEFKKADYFLKIENADDSIDINKIKTILNTIENITTVYTVETKQIKSKNNLIF
;
A
#
# COMPACT_ATOMS: atom_id res chain seq x y z
N MET A 1 2.00 -9.97 -4.56
CA MET A 1 2.15 -10.14 -3.09
C MET A 1 0.91 -10.78 -2.46
N ALA A 2 -0.30 -10.30 -2.73
CA ALA A 2 -1.53 -10.88 -2.17
C ALA A 2 -1.65 -12.39 -2.39
N TYR A 3 -1.32 -12.87 -3.57
CA TYR A 3 -1.32 -14.29 -3.90
C TYR A 3 -0.46 -15.12 -2.94
N PHE A 4 0.75 -14.68 -2.65
CA PHE A 4 1.66 -15.39 -1.73
C PHE A 4 1.16 -15.38 -0.29
N ILE A 5 0.57 -14.28 0.14
CA ILE A 5 -0.04 -14.17 1.48
C ILE A 5 -1.23 -15.11 1.61
N ASN A 6 -2.09 -15.17 0.59
CA ASN A 6 -3.25 -16.06 0.58
C ASN A 6 -2.89 -17.54 0.66
N GLN A 7 -1.69 -17.92 0.21
CA GLN A 7 -1.21 -19.29 0.34
C GLN A 7 -0.76 -19.66 1.75
N LYS A 8 -0.41 -18.68 2.56
CA LYS A 8 0.15 -18.89 3.89
C LYS A 8 -0.81 -18.60 5.04
N LEU A 9 -1.74 -17.69 4.81
CA LEU A 9 -2.74 -17.29 5.80
C LEU A 9 -4.14 -17.75 5.34
N PRO A 10 -5.06 -18.04 6.28
CA PRO A 10 -6.43 -18.45 5.96
C PRO A 10 -7.30 -17.25 5.55
N ILE A 11 -6.83 -16.48 4.59
CA ILE A 11 -7.50 -15.31 4.05
C ILE A 11 -7.47 -15.36 2.52
N ASN A 12 -8.33 -14.58 1.88
CA ASN A 12 -8.43 -14.52 0.43
C ASN A 12 -8.44 -13.05 -0.04
N LEU A 13 -7.31 -12.40 0.06
CA LEU A 13 -7.13 -11.02 -0.43
C LEU A 13 -7.41 -10.98 -1.93
N ALA A 14 -8.34 -10.15 -2.34
CA ALA A 14 -8.69 -9.90 -3.72
C ALA A 14 -8.52 -8.41 -4.05
N LYS A 15 -8.11 -8.12 -5.28
CA LYS A 15 -7.93 -6.73 -5.71
C LYS A 15 -9.26 -5.98 -5.58
N SER A 16 -9.23 -4.88 -4.83
CA SER A 16 -10.38 -4.00 -4.69
C SER A 16 -10.51 -3.07 -5.90
N SER A 17 -11.73 -2.79 -6.32
CA SER A 17 -12.01 -1.72 -7.26
C SER A 17 -11.73 -0.33 -6.66
N ASP A 18 -11.79 -0.24 -5.33
CA ASP A 18 -11.54 0.97 -4.59
C ASP A 18 -10.04 1.08 -4.25
N GLU A 19 -9.31 1.76 -5.11
CA GLU A 19 -7.91 2.11 -4.87
C GLU A 19 -7.83 3.24 -3.84
N VAL A 20 -6.71 3.33 -3.13
CA VAL A 20 -6.45 4.42 -2.20
C VAL A 20 -5.97 5.64 -2.99
N HIS A 21 -6.71 6.72 -2.94
CA HIS A 21 -6.40 7.98 -3.62
C HIS A 21 -5.80 8.99 -2.66
N ILE A 22 -4.69 9.58 -3.04
CA ILE A 22 -4.02 10.61 -2.25
C ILE A 22 -3.64 11.77 -3.16
N ASN A 23 -3.90 12.99 -2.68
CA ASN A 23 -3.46 14.20 -3.33
C ASN A 23 -2.09 14.61 -2.77
N ILE A 24 -1.12 14.72 -3.64
CA ILE A 24 0.21 15.24 -3.33
C ILE A 24 0.47 16.50 -4.17
N LYS A 25 1.55 17.21 -3.90
CA LYS A 25 1.90 18.45 -4.63
C LYS A 25 1.98 18.23 -6.15
N GLU A 26 2.44 17.05 -6.55
CA GLU A 26 2.63 16.66 -7.96
C GLU A 26 1.33 16.21 -8.64
N GLY A 27 0.24 16.07 -7.90
CA GLY A 27 -1.06 15.66 -8.41
C GLY A 27 -1.72 14.56 -7.59
N GLU A 28 -2.72 13.91 -8.17
CA GLU A 28 -3.40 12.77 -7.57
C GLU A 28 -2.62 11.48 -7.88
N THR A 29 -2.42 10.65 -6.87
CA THR A 29 -1.86 9.33 -7.02
C THR A 29 -2.77 8.28 -6.42
N LYS A 30 -2.66 7.06 -6.92
CA LYS A 30 -3.46 5.91 -6.52
C LYS A 30 -2.56 4.79 -6.05
N PHE A 31 -3.00 4.08 -5.03
CA PHE A 31 -2.31 2.89 -4.52
C PHE A 31 -3.22 1.69 -4.61
N SER A 32 -2.72 0.59 -5.16
CA SER A 32 -3.48 -0.65 -5.28
C SER A 32 -3.80 -1.22 -3.90
N ARG A 33 -5.03 -1.67 -3.74
CA ARG A 33 -5.55 -2.24 -2.50
C ARG A 33 -6.11 -3.63 -2.77
N PHE A 34 -5.73 -4.57 -1.92
CA PHE A 34 -6.30 -5.91 -1.87
C PHE A 34 -7.02 -6.07 -0.54
N TYR A 35 -8.23 -6.60 -0.58
CA TYR A 35 -9.11 -6.62 0.58
C TYR A 35 -9.71 -8.01 0.79
N PHE A 36 -9.87 -8.38 2.04
CA PHE A 36 -10.62 -9.53 2.49
C PHE A 36 -11.33 -9.20 3.80
N TYR A 37 -12.58 -9.55 3.89
CA TYR A 37 -13.36 -9.43 5.11
C TYR A 37 -13.82 -10.80 5.56
N ASP A 38 -13.48 -11.16 6.78
CA ASP A 38 -13.93 -12.40 7.42
C ASP A 38 -15.21 -12.11 8.21
N GLU A 39 -16.33 -12.62 7.73
CA GLU A 39 -17.64 -12.41 8.35
C GLU A 39 -17.75 -13.08 9.72
N GLU A 40 -17.06 -14.20 9.93
CA GLU A 40 -17.13 -14.93 11.20
C GLU A 40 -16.41 -14.17 12.32
N SER A 41 -15.21 -13.70 12.05
CA SER A 41 -14.41 -12.95 13.02
C SER A 41 -14.64 -11.44 12.99
N THR A 42 -15.36 -10.94 11.98
CA THR A 42 -15.54 -9.50 11.70
C THR A 42 -14.24 -8.74 11.49
N VAL A 43 -13.18 -9.42 11.07
CA VAL A 43 -11.86 -8.85 10.83
C VAL A 43 -11.68 -8.49 9.36
N GLY A 44 -11.28 -7.26 9.11
CA GLY A 44 -10.92 -6.77 7.78
C GLY A 44 -9.42 -6.81 7.56
N TRP A 45 -9.00 -7.33 6.41
CA TRP A 45 -7.61 -7.41 5.99
C TRP A 45 -7.41 -6.55 4.76
N ASN A 46 -6.48 -5.61 4.83
CA ASN A 46 -6.15 -4.72 3.73
C ASN A 46 -4.65 -4.76 3.45
N LEU A 47 -4.29 -5.21 2.27
CA LEU A 47 -2.92 -5.12 1.77
C LEU A 47 -2.88 -3.95 0.78
N VAL A 48 -2.07 -2.95 1.07
CA VAL A 48 -1.97 -1.74 0.26
C VAL A 48 -0.53 -1.51 -0.16
N GLU A 49 -0.33 -1.18 -1.42
CA GLU A 49 0.98 -0.76 -1.93
C GLU A 49 1.37 0.59 -1.33
N ASN A 50 2.61 0.70 -0.89
CA ASN A 50 3.13 1.96 -0.33
C ASN A 50 3.76 2.86 -1.38
N ILE A 51 4.15 2.31 -2.52
CA ILE A 51 4.91 3.02 -3.54
C ILE A 51 4.12 3.05 -4.84
N ASN A 52 4.01 4.23 -5.43
CA ASN A 52 3.52 4.39 -6.79
C ASN A 52 4.32 5.49 -7.50
N GLU A 53 4.22 5.52 -8.81
CA GLU A 53 4.85 6.54 -9.64
C GLU A 53 3.80 7.55 -10.10
N VAL A 54 4.14 8.82 -9.95
CA VAL A 54 3.34 9.93 -10.48
C VAL A 54 4.08 10.51 -11.66
N ILE A 55 3.41 10.52 -12.81
CA ILE A 55 3.94 11.17 -14.00
C ILE A 55 3.49 12.63 -13.95
N GLN A 56 4.42 13.54 -13.67
CA GLN A 56 4.17 14.95 -13.87
C GLN A 56 4.13 15.26 -15.36
N LYS A 57 2.94 15.53 -15.86
CA LYS A 57 2.83 16.16 -17.17
C LYS A 57 3.34 17.59 -17.06
N ASN A 58 4.41 17.88 -17.76
CA ASN A 58 4.92 19.22 -17.86
C ASN A 58 3.93 20.05 -18.70
N ASN A 59 2.92 20.63 -18.06
CA ASN A 59 1.95 21.51 -18.70
C ASN A 59 2.54 22.90 -19.03
N GLY A 60 3.85 23.06 -18.87
CA GLY A 60 4.45 24.39 -18.81
C GLY A 60 4.90 24.97 -20.14
N SER A 61 5.09 24.22 -21.19
CA SER A 61 5.55 24.83 -22.43
C SER A 61 5.01 24.11 -23.63
N THR A 62 3.92 24.65 -24.12
CA THR A 62 3.46 24.43 -25.49
C THR A 62 4.44 24.94 -26.53
N GLN A 63 5.58 25.48 -26.13
CA GLN A 63 6.59 26.05 -27.01
C GLN A 63 7.84 25.20 -27.18
N ASP A 64 7.94 24.13 -26.47
CA ASP A 64 9.06 23.21 -26.63
C ASP A 64 8.76 22.21 -27.74
N LEU A 65 8.81 22.72 -28.95
CA LEU A 65 8.64 21.95 -30.19
C LEU A 65 9.76 20.92 -30.39
N PHE A 66 10.76 20.94 -29.54
CA PHE A 66 11.93 20.06 -29.58
C PHE A 66 11.94 18.99 -28.50
N SER A 67 11.02 19.03 -27.57
CA SER A 67 10.80 17.97 -26.62
C SER A 67 9.89 16.90 -27.25
N ASP A 68 10.42 16.12 -28.14
CA ASP A 68 9.81 14.86 -28.55
C ASP A 68 9.67 13.89 -27.35
N THR A 69 10.22 14.25 -26.22
CA THR A 69 10.08 13.57 -24.96
C THR A 69 8.91 14.20 -24.19
N ASN A 70 7.72 13.68 -24.44
CA ASN A 70 6.63 13.74 -23.47
C ASN A 70 6.97 12.92 -22.21
N GLU A 71 8.24 12.77 -21.92
CA GLU A 71 8.72 12.15 -20.70
C GLU A 71 8.50 13.14 -19.57
N GLY A 72 7.28 13.09 -19.01
CA GLY A 72 7.02 13.71 -17.73
C GLY A 72 8.00 13.16 -16.71
N ILE A 73 8.46 14.01 -15.81
CA ILE A 73 9.32 13.60 -14.71
C ILE A 73 8.53 12.62 -13.86
N THR A 74 8.99 11.36 -13.79
CA THR A 74 8.39 10.35 -12.92
C THR A 74 8.87 10.58 -11.50
N THR A 75 7.95 10.86 -10.60
CA THR A 75 8.23 11.01 -9.17
C THR A 75 7.61 9.85 -8.41
N LYS A 76 8.36 9.25 -7.49
CA LYS A 76 7.83 8.23 -6.59
C LYS A 76 6.96 8.88 -5.52
N ALA A 77 5.75 8.36 -5.36
CA ALA A 77 4.84 8.73 -4.30
C ALA A 77 4.71 7.59 -3.28
N TYR A 78 4.53 7.95 -2.03
CA TYR A 78 4.40 7.00 -0.93
C TYR A 78 3.09 7.21 -0.19
N LEU A 79 2.41 6.10 0.11
CA LEU A 79 1.21 6.11 0.96
C LEU A 79 1.57 6.62 2.36
N LEU A 80 2.63 6.07 2.93
CA LEU A 80 3.20 6.51 4.20
C LEU A 80 4.65 6.96 3.97
N PRO A 81 4.88 8.26 3.75
CA PRO A 81 6.22 8.79 3.45
C PRO A 81 7.25 8.54 4.55
N GLU A 82 6.81 8.41 5.79
CA GLU A 82 7.66 8.09 6.94
C GLU A 82 8.21 6.66 6.91
N PHE A 83 7.63 5.78 6.07
CA PHE A 83 8.05 4.39 5.90
C PHE A 83 8.44 4.07 4.45
N LYS A 84 9.31 4.86 3.86
CA LYS A 84 9.73 4.72 2.45
C LYS A 84 10.36 3.38 2.10
N LYS A 85 10.88 2.66 3.08
CA LYS A 85 11.51 1.35 2.88
C LYS A 85 10.50 0.21 2.82
N ALA A 86 9.24 0.44 3.18
CA ALA A 86 8.20 -0.56 3.10
C ALA A 86 7.53 -0.52 1.73
N ASP A 87 7.43 -1.67 1.07
CA ASP A 87 6.77 -1.80 -0.22
C ASP A 87 5.26 -1.94 -0.07
N TYR A 88 4.82 -2.60 1.00
CA TYR A 88 3.42 -2.87 1.29
C TYR A 88 3.10 -2.66 2.76
N PHE A 89 1.84 -2.33 3.04
CA PHE A 89 1.26 -2.33 4.38
C PHE A 89 0.14 -3.35 4.46
N LEU A 90 0.16 -4.17 5.50
CA LEU A 90 -0.96 -5.01 5.87
C LEU A 90 -1.67 -4.38 7.06
N LYS A 91 -2.85 -3.83 6.82
CA LYS A 91 -3.72 -3.24 7.84
C LYS A 91 -4.79 -4.24 8.23
N ILE A 92 -4.87 -4.56 9.51
CA ILE A 92 -5.86 -5.48 10.07
C ILE A 92 -6.82 -4.66 10.92
N GLU A 93 -8.09 -4.65 10.52
CA GLU A 93 -9.15 -3.90 11.18
C GLU A 93 -9.96 -4.82 12.10
N ASN A 94 -10.38 -4.29 13.24
CA ASN A 94 -11.14 -5.02 14.25
C ASN A 94 -10.44 -6.27 14.78
N ALA A 95 -9.09 -6.26 14.77
CA ALA A 95 -8.31 -7.34 15.36
C ALA A 95 -8.53 -7.35 16.87
N ASP A 96 -8.98 -8.48 17.38
CA ASP A 96 -9.10 -8.74 18.81
C ASP A 96 -7.95 -9.64 19.29
N ASP A 97 -8.04 -10.12 20.52
CA ASP A 97 -7.03 -11.01 21.11
C ASP A 97 -6.90 -12.35 20.38
N SER A 98 -7.86 -12.71 19.50
CA SER A 98 -7.79 -13.91 18.68
C SER A 98 -6.76 -13.80 17.55
N ILE A 99 -6.37 -12.59 17.19
CA ILE A 99 -5.37 -12.31 16.15
C ILE A 99 -4.00 -12.16 16.79
N ASP A 100 -3.15 -13.16 16.59
CA ASP A 100 -1.76 -13.12 17.04
C ASP A 100 -0.86 -12.49 15.97
N ILE A 101 -0.53 -11.23 16.17
CA ILE A 101 0.30 -10.43 15.24
C ILE A 101 1.70 -11.04 15.10
N ASN A 102 2.28 -11.56 16.18
CA ASN A 102 3.60 -12.19 16.14
C ASN A 102 3.59 -13.47 15.29
N LYS A 103 2.53 -14.26 15.39
CA LYS A 103 2.34 -15.44 14.57
C LYS A 103 2.21 -15.09 13.09
N ILE A 104 1.41 -14.08 12.77
CA ILE A 104 1.26 -13.57 11.40
C ILE A 104 2.60 -13.12 10.85
N LYS A 105 3.35 -12.33 11.61
CA LYS A 105 4.69 -11.87 11.24
C LYS A 105 5.63 -13.04 10.95
N THR A 106 5.63 -14.07 11.78
CA THR A 106 6.45 -15.26 11.60
C THR A 106 6.08 -15.99 10.31
N ILE A 107 4.79 -16.16 10.04
CA ILE A 107 4.31 -16.82 8.82
C ILE A 107 4.69 -16.02 7.58
N LEU A 108 4.50 -14.70 7.59
CA LEU A 108 4.85 -13.84 6.47
C LEU A 108 6.35 -13.86 6.16
N ASN A 109 7.20 -13.96 7.18
CA ASN A 109 8.66 -14.09 6.99
C ASN A 109 9.07 -15.41 6.33
N THR A 110 8.20 -16.41 6.23
CA THR A 110 8.47 -17.66 5.49
C THR A 110 8.28 -17.50 3.98
N ILE A 111 7.70 -16.42 3.52
CA ILE A 111 7.47 -16.16 2.10
C ILE A 111 8.79 -15.67 1.48
N GLU A 112 9.29 -16.40 0.47
CA GLU A 112 10.58 -16.09 -0.18
C GLU A 112 10.61 -14.66 -0.78
N ASN A 113 9.48 -14.20 -1.30
CA ASN A 113 9.36 -12.88 -1.90
C ASN A 113 9.36 -11.73 -0.89
N ILE A 114 9.31 -12.03 0.40
CA ILE A 114 9.34 -11.04 1.48
C ILE A 114 10.71 -11.06 2.15
N THR A 115 11.41 -9.94 2.08
CA THR A 115 12.73 -9.80 2.71
C THR A 115 12.61 -9.67 4.21
N THR A 116 11.68 -8.85 4.69
CA THR A 116 11.47 -8.62 6.12
C THR A 116 10.05 -8.13 6.39
N VAL A 117 9.56 -8.47 7.58
CA VAL A 117 8.27 -7.99 8.09
C VAL A 117 8.50 -7.41 9.48
N TYR A 118 7.96 -6.24 9.72
CA TYR A 118 7.99 -5.62 11.05
C TYR A 118 6.63 -5.00 11.38
N THR A 119 6.34 -4.95 12.66
CA THR A 119 5.10 -4.34 13.15
C THR A 119 5.28 -2.84 13.29
N VAL A 120 4.30 -2.08 12.83
CA VAL A 120 4.27 -0.63 12.98
C VAL A 120 3.19 -0.27 14.01
N GLU A 121 3.58 0.42 15.04
CA GLU A 121 2.63 0.96 16.01
C GLU A 121 1.94 2.20 15.42
N THR A 122 0.64 2.34 15.66
CA THR A 122 -0.14 3.49 15.16
C THR A 122 0.42 4.83 15.62
N LYS A 123 1.09 4.87 16.76
CA LYS A 123 1.76 6.07 17.29
C LYS A 123 2.89 6.58 16.37
N GLN A 124 3.52 5.67 15.62
CA GLN A 124 4.63 5.99 14.71
C GLN A 124 4.16 6.53 13.36
N ILE A 125 2.88 6.39 13.07
CA ILE A 125 2.30 6.79 11.80
C ILE A 125 1.89 8.26 11.86
N LYS A 126 2.57 9.10 11.09
CA LYS A 126 2.25 10.53 10.97
C LYS A 126 1.13 10.78 9.97
N SER A 127 1.12 10.03 8.88
CA SER A 127 0.15 10.15 7.78
C SER A 127 -1.08 9.27 7.98
N LYS A 128 -1.66 9.25 9.17
CA LYS A 128 -2.80 8.37 9.52
C LYS A 128 -4.02 8.56 8.63
N ASN A 129 -4.23 9.78 8.14
CA ASN A 129 -5.36 10.08 7.26
C ASN A 129 -5.30 9.30 5.95
N ASN A 130 -4.10 8.91 5.51
CA ASN A 130 -3.90 8.12 4.29
C ASN A 130 -4.35 6.66 4.46
N LEU A 131 -4.58 6.21 5.69
CA LEU A 131 -5.04 4.86 6.02
C LEU A 131 -6.56 4.78 6.26
N ILE A 132 -7.28 5.87 6.05
CA ILE A 132 -8.74 5.89 6.13
C ILE A 132 -9.29 5.55 4.74
N PHE A 133 -9.70 4.32 4.61
CA PHE A 133 -10.28 3.80 3.37
C PHE A 133 -11.18 2.60 3.61
#